data_cc0491a74418a30b5ee5583c408cb452
#
_entry.id   cc0491a74418a30b5ee5583c408cb452
#
_cell.length_a   1.000
_cell.length_b   1.000
_cell.length_c   1.000
_cell.angle_alpha   90.00
_cell.angle_beta   90.00
_cell.angle_gamma   90.00
#
_symmetry.space_group_name_H-M   'P 1'
#
loop_
_entity.id
_entity.type
_entity.pdbx_description
1 polymer ?
#
loop_
_entity_poly.entity_id
_entity_poly.type
_entity_poly.pdbx_seq_one_letter_code
_entity_poly.pdbx_strand_id
1 'polypeptide(L)'
;EEIDYVLFCTQSPDYHLPTSACLIQQRLSLSKTIGALDFNLGCSGYVYGLSLAKGLLCGGIAKNVLLLTAETYSKYLHPKDKGNRTIFGDGASATLISTTGIAEIGNFSLGTDGSGAENLIVRTGCSRHKEFANDLRFDEGNNPISSDFLYMNGSEIFNFTLAEVPILVRDTISRNDLEFSDIDLFVFHQANKYIMNFMRKKIKIVESKFYYCLENVGNTVSSTIPIALSQAQKDNRFHGNILLAGFGVGYSWGGVILKCGKIS
;
A
#
# COMPACT_ATOMS: atom_id res chain seq x y z
N GLU A 1 19.31 9.92 13.18
CA GLU A 1 19.74 10.22 11.80
C GLU A 1 18.96 11.42 11.28
N GLU A 2 19.63 12.31 10.55
CA GLU A 2 18.99 13.49 9.98
C GLU A 2 18.18 13.07 8.73
N ILE A 3 16.91 13.48 8.64
CA ILE A 3 16.05 13.21 7.50
C ILE A 3 16.35 14.23 6.40
N ASP A 4 16.61 13.74 5.18
CA ASP A 4 16.86 14.57 4.00
C ASP A 4 15.60 14.74 3.13
N TYR A 5 14.67 13.78 3.22
CA TYR A 5 13.47 13.77 2.39
C TYR A 5 12.28 13.13 3.10
N VAL A 6 11.10 13.72 2.98
CA VAL A 6 9.82 13.13 3.41
C VAL A 6 9.01 12.76 2.18
N LEU A 7 8.68 11.46 2.04
CA LEU A 7 7.70 10.96 1.09
C LEU A 7 6.44 10.56 1.85
N PHE A 8 5.30 11.11 1.47
CA PHE A 8 4.03 10.78 2.10
C PHE A 8 3.04 10.19 1.09
N CYS A 9 2.71 8.91 1.27
CA CYS A 9 1.69 8.22 0.50
C CYS A 9 0.34 8.35 1.19
N THR A 10 -0.62 8.97 0.53
CA THR A 10 -2.00 9.07 1.04
C THR A 10 -3.00 9.30 -0.08
N GLN A 11 -4.20 8.71 0.06
CA GLN A 11 -5.40 9.05 -0.70
C GLN A 11 -6.37 9.92 0.10
N SER A 12 -6.02 10.22 1.36
CA SER A 12 -6.82 11.04 2.28
C SER A 12 -6.02 12.24 2.82
N PRO A 13 -5.52 13.14 1.93
CA PRO A 13 -4.74 14.29 2.36
C PRO A 13 -5.57 15.25 3.21
N ASP A 14 -4.92 16.03 4.08
CA ASP A 14 -5.59 17.04 4.91
C ASP A 14 -6.26 18.12 4.07
N TYR A 15 -5.61 18.53 2.97
CA TYR A 15 -6.06 19.61 2.08
C TYR A 15 -5.73 19.27 0.62
N HIS A 16 -6.43 19.88 -0.33
CA HIS A 16 -6.02 19.86 -1.73
C HIS A 16 -4.66 20.54 -1.95
N LEU A 17 -4.39 21.59 -1.18
CA LEU A 17 -3.12 22.32 -1.07
C LEU A 17 -3.05 23.04 0.29
N PRO A 18 -1.88 23.16 0.93
CA PRO A 18 -0.61 22.55 0.52
C PRO A 18 -0.57 21.03 0.68
N THR A 19 0.50 20.41 0.17
CA THR A 19 0.78 18.97 0.42
C THR A 19 0.99 18.68 1.90
N SER A 20 0.47 17.55 2.39
CA SER A 20 0.55 17.18 3.81
C SER A 20 1.97 16.96 4.29
N ALA A 21 2.89 16.53 3.41
CA ALA A 21 4.31 16.36 3.76
C ALA A 21 4.96 17.68 4.22
N CYS A 22 4.53 18.84 3.71
CA CYS A 22 5.00 20.15 4.19
C CYS A 22 4.54 20.43 5.62
N LEU A 23 3.31 20.05 5.97
CA LEU A 23 2.77 20.20 7.33
C LEU A 23 3.48 19.25 8.29
N ILE A 24 3.77 18.02 7.84
CA ILE A 24 4.50 17.00 8.61
C ILE A 24 5.93 17.49 8.87
N GLN A 25 6.61 18.04 7.85
CA GLN A 25 7.96 18.63 8.02
C GLN A 25 7.98 19.63 9.15
N GLN A 26 7.01 20.55 9.18
CA GLN A 26 6.92 21.59 10.20
C GLN A 26 6.61 20.99 11.58
N ARG A 27 5.64 20.05 11.68
CA ARG A 27 5.26 19.40 12.96
C ARG A 27 6.39 18.59 13.57
N LEU A 28 7.22 17.95 12.74
CA LEU A 28 8.39 17.18 13.17
C LEU A 28 9.62 18.06 13.39
N SER A 29 9.52 19.39 13.15
CA SER A 29 10.62 20.34 13.26
C SER A 29 11.85 19.92 12.43
N LEU A 30 11.61 19.32 11.27
CA LEU A 30 12.70 18.93 10.36
C LEU A 30 13.28 20.18 9.67
N SER A 31 14.53 20.07 9.18
CA SER A 31 15.20 21.15 8.49
C SER A 31 14.37 21.71 7.33
N LYS A 32 14.46 23.03 7.08
CA LYS A 32 13.86 23.66 5.91
C LYS A 32 14.58 23.34 4.60
N THR A 33 15.72 22.67 4.65
CA THR A 33 16.53 22.28 3.49
C THR A 33 16.22 20.88 2.97
N ILE A 34 15.23 20.18 3.56
CA ILE A 34 14.82 18.84 3.10
C ILE A 34 13.78 18.93 1.98
N GLY A 35 13.69 17.87 1.17
CA GLY A 35 12.56 17.66 0.26
C GLY A 35 11.32 17.13 0.98
N ALA A 36 10.12 17.52 0.52
CA ALA A 36 8.87 17.01 1.05
C ALA A 36 7.82 16.88 -0.06
N LEU A 37 7.22 15.70 -0.20
CA LEU A 37 6.32 15.37 -1.32
C LEU A 37 5.24 14.39 -0.88
N ASP A 38 3.96 14.67 -1.24
CA ASP A 38 2.89 13.68 -1.22
C ASP A 38 2.77 12.99 -2.57
N PHE A 39 2.36 11.71 -2.56
CA PHE A 39 1.89 11.04 -3.76
C PHE A 39 0.63 10.21 -3.46
N ASN A 40 -0.27 10.20 -4.45
CA ASN A 40 -1.57 9.55 -4.33
C ASN A 40 -1.52 8.15 -4.92
N LEU A 41 -1.37 7.15 -4.05
CA LEU A 41 -1.58 5.74 -4.36
C LEU A 41 -2.19 5.02 -3.15
N GLY A 42 -3.01 4.02 -3.43
CA GLY A 42 -3.63 3.20 -2.39
C GLY A 42 -2.77 1.97 -2.04
N CYS A 43 -3.32 0.79 -2.26
CA CYS A 43 -2.77 -0.50 -1.78
C CYS A 43 -1.37 -0.87 -2.30
N SER A 44 -0.96 -0.36 -3.46
CA SER A 44 0.39 -0.49 -4.02
C SER A 44 1.35 0.59 -3.52
N GLY A 45 0.83 1.63 -2.86
CA GLY A 45 1.55 2.86 -2.54
C GLY A 45 2.83 2.66 -1.75
N TYR A 46 2.86 1.72 -0.80
CA TYR A 46 4.08 1.46 -0.05
C TYR A 46 5.22 0.96 -0.94
N VAL A 47 4.93 0.02 -1.87
CA VAL A 47 5.95 -0.50 -2.80
C VAL A 47 6.44 0.57 -3.76
N TYR A 48 5.53 1.40 -4.28
CA TYR A 48 5.90 2.57 -5.10
C TYR A 48 6.72 3.59 -4.28
N GLY A 49 6.35 3.83 -3.02
CA GLY A 49 7.11 4.68 -2.10
C GLY A 49 8.54 4.19 -1.87
N LEU A 50 8.73 2.86 -1.71
CA LEU A 50 10.07 2.27 -1.64
C LEU A 50 10.86 2.48 -2.94
N SER A 51 10.20 2.41 -4.11
CA SER A 51 10.87 2.64 -5.39
C SER A 51 11.31 4.09 -5.55
N LEU A 52 10.47 5.05 -5.16
CA LEU A 52 10.81 6.48 -5.14
C LEU A 52 11.96 6.76 -4.19
N ALA A 53 11.90 6.24 -2.95
CA ALA A 53 12.95 6.40 -1.95
C ALA A 53 14.29 5.84 -2.44
N LYS A 54 14.30 4.60 -3.00
CA LYS A 54 15.49 4.02 -3.60
C LYS A 54 16.04 4.89 -4.73
N GLY A 55 15.17 5.44 -5.59
CA GLY A 55 15.57 6.36 -6.66
C GLY A 55 16.23 7.63 -6.12
N LEU A 56 15.72 8.22 -5.04
CA LEU A 56 16.30 9.40 -4.39
C LEU A 56 17.67 9.10 -3.78
N LEU A 57 17.84 7.93 -3.17
CA LEU A 57 19.13 7.50 -2.62
C LEU A 57 20.15 7.24 -3.74
N CYS A 58 19.79 6.45 -4.74
CA CYS A 58 20.67 6.12 -5.87
C CYS A 58 21.04 7.35 -6.71
N GLY A 59 20.15 8.32 -6.82
CA GLY A 59 20.39 9.61 -7.49
C GLY A 59 21.22 10.59 -6.66
N GLY A 60 21.59 10.25 -5.44
CA GLY A 60 22.35 11.13 -4.54
C GLY A 60 21.57 12.38 -4.05
N ILE A 61 20.24 12.36 -4.20
CA ILE A 61 19.34 13.46 -3.78
C ILE A 61 19.13 13.43 -2.26
N ALA A 62 19.06 12.24 -1.68
CA ALA A 62 18.90 12.02 -0.25
C ALA A 62 19.78 10.87 0.23
N LYS A 63 20.11 10.85 1.52
CA LYS A 63 20.74 9.72 2.22
C LYS A 63 19.74 9.02 3.14
N ASN A 64 18.79 9.78 3.68
CA ASN A 64 17.76 9.30 4.61
C ASN A 64 16.39 9.81 4.17
N VAL A 65 15.53 8.92 3.72
CA VAL A 65 14.16 9.19 3.29
C VAL A 65 13.19 8.66 4.34
N LEU A 66 12.35 9.53 4.86
CA LEU A 66 11.25 9.14 5.71
C LEU A 66 10.03 8.87 4.82
N LEU A 67 9.72 7.59 4.58
CA LEU A 67 8.52 7.17 3.89
C LEU A 67 7.38 7.00 4.90
N LEU A 68 6.35 7.81 4.73
CA LEU A 68 5.13 7.76 5.53
C LEU A 68 3.99 7.21 4.66
N THR A 69 3.13 6.42 5.26
CA THR A 69 1.82 6.06 4.70
C THR A 69 0.75 6.36 5.75
N ALA A 70 -0.36 6.96 5.36
CA ALA A 70 -1.49 7.14 6.26
C ALA A 70 -2.79 7.26 5.48
N GLU A 71 -3.82 6.60 6.00
CA GLU A 71 -5.15 6.61 5.39
C GLU A 71 -6.23 6.77 6.45
N THR A 72 -7.22 7.58 6.14
CA THR A 72 -8.47 7.72 6.89
C THR A 72 -9.64 7.31 6.00
N TYR A 73 -9.60 6.08 5.50
CA TYR A 73 -10.60 5.55 4.55
C TYR A 73 -12.00 5.49 5.15
N SER A 74 -12.12 5.43 6.48
CA SER A 74 -13.39 5.53 7.18
C SER A 74 -14.20 6.78 6.80
N LYS A 75 -13.53 7.86 6.37
CA LYS A 75 -14.18 9.12 5.92
C LYS A 75 -14.80 9.01 4.53
N TYR A 76 -14.38 8.05 3.71
CA TYR A 76 -14.97 7.81 2.40
C TYR A 76 -16.13 6.82 2.43
N LEU A 77 -16.39 6.17 3.58
CA LEU A 77 -17.39 5.13 3.70
C LEU A 77 -18.71 5.69 4.23
N HIS A 78 -19.80 5.34 3.56
CA HIS A 78 -21.12 5.67 4.09
C HIS A 78 -21.38 4.92 5.42
N PRO A 79 -21.95 5.56 6.47
CA PRO A 79 -22.17 4.92 7.77
C PRO A 79 -22.97 3.62 7.76
N LYS A 80 -23.82 3.42 6.74
CA LYS A 80 -24.63 2.21 6.56
C LYS A 80 -24.04 1.20 5.59
N ASP A 81 -22.87 1.46 5.02
CA ASP A 81 -22.19 0.50 4.10
C ASP A 81 -21.63 -0.68 4.90
N LYS A 82 -22.39 -1.76 4.95
CA LYS A 82 -22.00 -2.97 5.69
C LYS A 82 -20.86 -3.74 5.00
N GLY A 83 -20.72 -3.61 3.68
CA GLY A 83 -19.69 -4.29 2.92
C GLY A 83 -18.32 -3.69 3.17
N ASN A 84 -18.14 -2.41 2.83
CA ASN A 84 -16.84 -1.75 2.91
C ASN A 84 -16.40 -1.47 4.35
N ARG A 85 -17.32 -1.10 5.26
CA ARG A 85 -17.00 -0.84 6.66
C ARG A 85 -16.48 -2.03 7.45
N THR A 86 -16.75 -3.24 7.00
CA THR A 86 -16.21 -4.47 7.63
C THR A 86 -14.84 -4.85 7.10
N ILE A 87 -14.39 -4.18 6.03
CA ILE A 87 -13.11 -4.46 5.38
C ILE A 87 -12.05 -3.41 5.75
N PHE A 88 -12.38 -2.12 5.55
CA PHE A 88 -11.41 -1.03 5.66
C PHE A 88 -11.23 -0.54 7.09
N GLY A 89 -9.98 -0.25 7.45
CA GLY A 89 -9.57 0.43 8.67
C GLY A 89 -8.69 1.64 8.38
N ASP A 90 -8.57 2.54 9.33
CA ASP A 90 -7.65 3.67 9.28
C ASP A 90 -6.30 3.24 9.87
N GLY A 91 -5.21 3.73 9.28
CA GLY A 91 -3.88 3.38 9.76
C GLY A 91 -2.78 4.25 9.20
N ALA A 92 -1.65 4.27 9.88
CA ALA A 92 -0.46 4.99 9.48
C ALA A 92 0.79 4.19 9.78
N SER A 93 1.85 4.45 9.01
CA SER A 93 3.18 3.91 9.27
C SER A 93 4.27 4.90 8.90
N ALA A 94 5.46 4.68 9.47
CA ALA A 94 6.69 5.39 9.15
C ALA A 94 7.80 4.37 8.92
N THR A 95 8.52 4.53 7.81
CA THR A 95 9.67 3.70 7.45
C THR A 95 10.85 4.60 7.11
N LEU A 96 11.98 4.38 7.76
CA LEU A 96 13.23 5.03 7.41
C LEU A 96 13.94 4.19 6.34
N ILE A 97 14.21 4.80 5.19
CA ILE A 97 15.01 4.23 4.11
C ILE A 97 16.32 5.02 4.05
N SER A 98 17.43 4.32 4.22
CA SER A 98 18.76 4.92 4.34
C SER A 98 19.76 4.17 3.48
N THR A 99 20.92 4.76 3.26
CA THR A 99 22.08 4.09 2.66
C THR A 99 22.67 2.98 3.53
N THR A 100 22.30 2.96 4.81
CA THR A 100 22.62 1.90 5.77
C THR A 100 21.35 1.45 6.45
N GLY A 101 21.02 0.17 6.42
CA GLY A 101 19.75 -0.33 6.96
C GLY A 101 19.80 -1.81 7.31
N ILE A 102 18.71 -2.30 7.88
CA ILE A 102 18.54 -3.70 8.30
C ILE A 102 18.15 -4.63 7.13
N ALA A 103 17.77 -4.05 5.98
CA ALA A 103 17.41 -4.79 4.77
C ALA A 103 17.80 -4.00 3.52
N GLU A 104 18.27 -4.69 2.49
CA GLU A 104 18.50 -4.12 1.17
C GLU A 104 17.22 -4.19 0.34
N ILE A 105 16.88 -3.10 -0.35
CA ILE A 105 15.76 -3.04 -1.28
C ILE A 105 16.23 -3.54 -2.65
N GLY A 106 15.69 -4.67 -3.11
CA GLY A 106 16.00 -5.27 -4.39
C GLY A 106 15.37 -4.56 -5.60
N ASN A 107 15.21 -5.30 -6.70
CA ASN A 107 14.61 -4.82 -7.94
C ASN A 107 13.08 -4.87 -7.87
N PHE A 108 12.42 -3.92 -8.54
CA PHE A 108 10.98 -3.76 -8.57
C PHE A 108 10.36 -4.37 -9.82
N SER A 109 9.14 -4.90 -9.66
CA SER A 109 8.16 -5.11 -10.72
C SER A 109 6.97 -4.20 -10.46
N LEU A 110 6.63 -3.34 -11.41
CA LEU A 110 5.55 -2.36 -11.28
C LEU A 110 4.59 -2.49 -12.46
N GLY A 111 3.31 -2.20 -12.24
CA GLY A 111 2.31 -2.22 -13.29
C GLY A 111 1.12 -1.33 -12.98
N THR A 112 0.43 -0.92 -14.05
CA THR A 112 -0.75 -0.05 -14.01
C THR A 112 -1.70 -0.40 -15.14
N ASP A 113 -3.00 -0.46 -14.83
CA ASP A 113 -4.08 -0.60 -15.80
C ASP A 113 -5.24 0.36 -15.45
N GLY A 114 -5.29 1.49 -16.11
CA GLY A 114 -6.32 2.52 -15.91
C GLY A 114 -7.72 2.10 -16.34
N SER A 115 -7.89 1.00 -17.07
CA SER A 115 -9.21 0.49 -17.46
C SER A 115 -10.05 0.07 -16.24
N GLY A 116 -9.39 -0.26 -15.12
CA GLY A 116 -10.03 -0.62 -13.85
C GLY A 116 -10.45 0.55 -12.95
N ALA A 117 -10.24 1.81 -13.38
CA ALA A 117 -10.46 2.99 -12.52
C ALA A 117 -11.87 3.08 -11.92
N GLU A 118 -12.89 2.68 -12.66
CA GLU A 118 -14.29 2.74 -12.23
C GLU A 118 -14.67 1.66 -11.18
N ASN A 119 -13.80 0.67 -10.94
CA ASN A 119 -14.10 -0.45 -10.06
C ASN A 119 -13.77 -0.19 -8.57
N LEU A 120 -13.01 0.85 -8.29
CA LEU A 120 -12.73 1.31 -6.92
C LEU A 120 -12.52 2.83 -6.95
N ILE A 121 -13.54 3.61 -6.58
CA ILE A 121 -13.56 5.05 -6.82
C ILE A 121 -14.45 5.80 -5.83
N VAL A 122 -14.04 7.03 -5.50
CA VAL A 122 -14.91 8.10 -5.00
C VAL A 122 -15.03 9.13 -6.11
N ARG A 123 -16.23 9.41 -6.61
CA ARG A 123 -16.43 10.17 -7.84
C ARG A 123 -16.40 11.69 -7.66
N THR A 124 -16.80 12.17 -6.47
CA THR A 124 -16.96 13.59 -6.16
C THR A 124 -15.91 14.09 -5.17
N GLY A 125 -15.88 15.38 -4.93
CA GLY A 125 -14.99 16.02 -3.95
C GLY A 125 -13.61 16.41 -4.49
N CYS A 126 -13.28 16.05 -5.76
CA CYS A 126 -12.03 16.44 -6.42
C CYS A 126 -12.28 17.30 -7.67
N SER A 127 -11.21 17.69 -8.37
CA SER A 127 -11.27 18.70 -9.46
C SER A 127 -12.24 18.36 -10.59
N ARG A 128 -12.45 17.08 -10.92
CA ARG A 128 -13.37 16.66 -12.00
C ARG A 128 -14.84 16.90 -11.63
N HIS A 129 -15.20 16.58 -10.38
CA HIS A 129 -16.54 16.74 -9.83
C HIS A 129 -16.40 17.31 -8.43
N LYS A 130 -16.26 18.63 -8.32
CA LYS A 130 -15.94 19.33 -7.08
C LYS A 130 -17.09 19.26 -6.06
N GLU A 131 -18.31 19.44 -6.56
CA GLU A 131 -19.50 19.46 -5.71
C GLU A 131 -19.99 18.04 -5.44
N PHE A 132 -20.54 17.83 -4.23
CA PHE A 132 -21.21 16.56 -3.89
C PHE A 132 -22.45 16.38 -4.77
N ALA A 133 -22.64 15.16 -5.26
CA ALA A 133 -23.77 14.78 -6.11
C ALA A 133 -25.09 14.74 -5.32
N ASN A 134 -25.03 14.43 -4.01
CA ASN A 134 -26.19 14.25 -3.15
C ASN A 134 -27.20 13.22 -3.71
N ASP A 135 -26.69 12.17 -4.36
CA ASP A 135 -27.40 11.15 -5.13
C ASP A 135 -27.64 9.86 -4.33
N LEU A 136 -27.59 9.96 -2.98
CA LEU A 136 -27.72 8.81 -2.11
C LEU A 136 -29.04 8.06 -2.34
N ARG A 137 -28.93 6.79 -2.64
CA ARG A 137 -30.03 5.83 -2.73
C ARG A 137 -29.65 4.51 -2.07
N PHE A 138 -30.61 3.64 -1.87
CA PHE A 138 -30.39 2.31 -1.32
C PHE A 138 -30.83 1.25 -2.32
N ASP A 139 -30.06 0.17 -2.42
CA ASP A 139 -30.43 -1.00 -3.22
C ASP A 139 -31.48 -1.87 -2.48
N GLU A 140 -31.92 -2.97 -3.11
CA GLU A 140 -32.88 -3.93 -2.53
C GLU A 140 -32.37 -4.57 -1.22
N GLY A 141 -31.05 -4.66 -1.03
CA GLY A 141 -30.39 -5.15 0.18
C GLY A 141 -30.21 -4.08 1.25
N ASN A 142 -30.74 -2.86 1.03
CA ASN A 142 -30.54 -1.68 1.89
C ASN A 142 -29.08 -1.28 2.03
N ASN A 143 -28.24 -1.50 0.98
CA ASN A 143 -26.89 -0.97 0.91
C ASN A 143 -26.91 0.42 0.25
N PRO A 144 -26.11 1.38 0.76
CA PRO A 144 -26.04 2.71 0.19
C PRO A 144 -25.31 2.71 -1.15
N ILE A 145 -25.86 3.44 -2.11
CA ILE A 145 -25.24 3.72 -3.41
C ILE A 145 -25.18 5.24 -3.57
N SER A 146 -24.00 5.79 -3.74
CA SER A 146 -23.81 7.23 -3.97
C SER A 146 -22.46 7.48 -4.63
N SER A 147 -22.40 8.55 -5.45
CA SER A 147 -21.17 9.06 -6.03
C SER A 147 -20.25 9.73 -5.01
N ASP A 148 -20.79 10.10 -3.85
CA ASP A 148 -20.08 10.84 -2.80
C ASP A 148 -19.30 9.93 -1.84
N PHE A 149 -19.50 8.63 -1.93
CA PHE A 149 -18.84 7.62 -1.10
C PHE A 149 -18.08 6.60 -1.93
N LEU A 150 -17.25 5.83 -1.26
CA LEU A 150 -16.44 4.79 -1.89
C LEU A 150 -17.33 3.73 -2.54
N TYR A 151 -17.19 3.59 -3.85
CA TYR A 151 -17.72 2.48 -4.61
C TYR A 151 -16.64 1.43 -4.82
N MET A 152 -16.96 0.16 -4.59
CA MET A 152 -16.06 -0.98 -4.86
C MET A 152 -16.82 -2.10 -5.57
N ASN A 153 -16.39 -2.44 -6.78
CA ASN A 153 -16.80 -3.65 -7.48
C ASN A 153 -15.92 -4.82 -7.06
N GLY A 154 -16.32 -5.53 -6.00
CA GLY A 154 -15.52 -6.60 -5.42
C GLY A 154 -15.19 -7.73 -6.38
N SER A 155 -16.09 -8.05 -7.33
CA SER A 155 -15.87 -9.09 -8.35
C SER A 155 -14.75 -8.71 -9.32
N GLU A 156 -14.74 -7.46 -9.81
CA GLU A 156 -13.70 -6.99 -10.74
C GLU A 156 -12.35 -6.82 -10.03
N ILE A 157 -12.35 -6.35 -8.78
CA ILE A 157 -11.12 -6.32 -7.95
C ILE A 157 -10.56 -7.74 -7.75
N PHE A 158 -11.44 -8.72 -7.52
CA PHE A 158 -11.03 -10.11 -7.39
C PHE A 158 -10.46 -10.67 -8.69
N ASN A 159 -11.14 -10.45 -9.84
CA ASN A 159 -10.69 -10.89 -11.16
C ASN A 159 -9.32 -10.31 -11.51
N PHE A 160 -9.15 -8.99 -11.35
CA PHE A 160 -7.86 -8.30 -11.51
C PHE A 160 -6.77 -8.95 -10.64
N THR A 161 -7.06 -9.14 -9.34
CA THR A 161 -6.10 -9.75 -8.41
C THR A 161 -5.67 -11.15 -8.87
N LEU A 162 -6.62 -11.95 -9.36
CA LEU A 162 -6.34 -13.30 -9.85
C LEU A 162 -5.49 -13.34 -11.12
N ALA A 163 -5.62 -12.34 -11.97
CA ALA A 163 -4.87 -12.23 -13.22
C ALA A 163 -3.45 -11.75 -12.95
N GLU A 164 -3.29 -10.61 -12.26
CA GLU A 164 -2.04 -9.87 -12.21
C GLU A 164 -1.09 -10.30 -11.08
N VAL A 165 -1.61 -10.63 -9.88
CA VAL A 165 -0.72 -10.89 -8.73
C VAL A 165 0.18 -12.12 -8.91
N PRO A 166 -0.28 -13.24 -9.50
CA PRO A 166 0.63 -14.36 -9.79
C PRO A 166 1.74 -14.00 -10.78
N ILE A 167 1.45 -13.12 -11.75
CA ILE A 167 2.43 -12.61 -12.73
C ILE A 167 3.44 -11.72 -11.99
N LEU A 168 2.94 -10.77 -11.20
CA LEU A 168 3.74 -9.87 -10.38
C LEU A 168 4.75 -10.63 -9.50
N VAL A 169 4.30 -11.67 -8.81
CA VAL A 169 5.16 -12.47 -7.93
C VAL A 169 6.29 -13.13 -8.73
N ARG A 170 5.98 -13.79 -9.85
CA ARG A 170 6.99 -14.43 -10.70
C ARG A 170 7.99 -13.42 -11.28
N ASP A 171 7.49 -12.29 -11.80
CA ASP A 171 8.34 -11.25 -12.37
C ASP A 171 9.24 -10.61 -11.31
N THR A 172 8.71 -10.36 -10.10
CA THR A 172 9.50 -9.83 -8.99
C THR A 172 10.63 -10.77 -8.59
N ILE A 173 10.37 -12.07 -8.50
CA ILE A 173 11.38 -13.08 -8.18
C ILE A 173 12.46 -13.11 -9.28
N SER A 174 12.04 -13.20 -10.54
CA SER A 174 12.94 -13.25 -11.70
C SER A 174 13.85 -12.02 -11.81
N ARG A 175 13.30 -10.81 -11.59
CA ARG A 175 14.10 -9.56 -11.61
C ARG A 175 15.13 -9.45 -10.50
N ASN A 176 15.07 -10.30 -9.51
CA ASN A 176 16.01 -10.34 -8.39
C ASN A 176 16.96 -11.55 -8.47
N ASP A 177 16.96 -12.27 -9.59
CA ASP A 177 17.80 -13.47 -9.83
C ASP A 177 17.58 -14.54 -8.74
N LEU A 178 16.33 -14.73 -8.32
CA LEU A 178 15.93 -15.68 -7.28
C LEU A 178 14.99 -16.75 -7.85
N GLU A 179 14.92 -17.87 -7.14
CA GLU A 179 13.93 -18.92 -7.34
C GLU A 179 12.80 -18.78 -6.30
N PHE A 180 11.65 -19.37 -6.57
CA PHE A 180 10.51 -19.33 -5.66
C PHE A 180 10.83 -19.91 -4.26
N SER A 181 11.69 -20.93 -4.20
CA SER A 181 12.17 -21.56 -2.98
C SER A 181 13.00 -20.64 -2.09
N ASP A 182 13.67 -19.64 -2.70
CA ASP A 182 14.56 -18.71 -2.01
C ASP A 182 13.82 -17.64 -1.21
N ILE A 183 12.49 -17.54 -1.40
CA ILE A 183 11.68 -16.61 -0.65
C ILE A 183 11.34 -17.20 0.72
N ASP A 184 11.72 -16.49 1.76
CA ASP A 184 11.49 -16.88 3.16
C ASP A 184 10.14 -16.40 3.67
N LEU A 185 9.67 -15.22 3.22
CA LEU A 185 8.40 -14.64 3.63
C LEU A 185 7.71 -13.90 2.49
N PHE A 186 6.40 -14.07 2.36
CA PHE A 186 5.55 -13.29 1.46
C PHE A 186 4.66 -12.37 2.30
N VAL A 187 4.79 -11.07 2.11
CA VAL A 187 3.99 -10.03 2.75
C VAL A 187 3.20 -9.29 1.68
N PHE A 188 1.96 -9.68 1.50
CA PHE A 188 1.06 -9.05 0.54
C PHE A 188 0.27 -7.92 1.19
N HIS A 189 -0.26 -7.02 0.37
CA HIS A 189 -1.31 -6.13 0.79
C HIS A 189 -2.41 -6.90 1.52
N GLN A 190 -2.77 -6.46 2.73
CA GLN A 190 -3.73 -7.12 3.61
C GLN A 190 -5.17 -6.70 3.24
N ALA A 191 -5.65 -7.17 2.07
CA ALA A 191 -6.95 -6.79 1.53
C ALA A 191 -8.11 -7.32 2.37
N ASN A 192 -8.26 -8.64 2.44
CA ASN A 192 -9.12 -9.40 3.34
C ASN A 192 -8.66 -10.86 3.38
N LYS A 193 -9.06 -11.60 4.40
CA LYS A 193 -8.60 -12.98 4.64
C LYS A 193 -8.96 -13.95 3.50
N TYR A 194 -10.11 -13.74 2.87
CA TYR A 194 -10.59 -14.58 1.76
C TYR A 194 -9.67 -14.44 0.53
N ILE A 195 -9.47 -13.21 0.05
CA ILE A 195 -8.60 -12.92 -1.11
C ILE A 195 -7.17 -13.40 -0.84
N MET A 196 -6.63 -13.10 0.33
CA MET A 196 -5.26 -13.49 0.70
C MET A 196 -5.09 -15.01 0.71
N ASN A 197 -6.01 -15.75 1.32
CA ASN A 197 -5.98 -17.22 1.30
C ASN A 197 -6.11 -17.80 -0.10
N PHE A 198 -6.99 -17.23 -0.91
CA PHE A 198 -7.16 -17.67 -2.30
C PHE A 198 -5.87 -17.46 -3.09
N MET A 199 -5.26 -16.28 -3.00
CA MET A 199 -4.00 -15.95 -3.68
C MET A 199 -2.85 -16.84 -3.21
N ARG A 200 -2.69 -17.04 -1.90
CA ARG A 200 -1.69 -17.96 -1.34
C ARG A 200 -1.78 -19.34 -1.98
N LYS A 201 -3.01 -19.91 -2.04
CA LYS A 201 -3.25 -21.24 -2.62
C LYS A 201 -3.01 -21.26 -4.13
N LYS A 202 -3.47 -20.23 -4.86
CA LYS A 202 -3.29 -20.12 -6.32
C LYS A 202 -1.81 -20.04 -6.71
N ILE A 203 -1.00 -19.30 -5.95
CA ILE A 203 0.44 -19.16 -6.17
C ILE A 203 1.23 -20.35 -5.59
N LYS A 204 0.56 -21.21 -4.80
CA LYS A 204 1.16 -22.37 -4.12
C LYS A 204 2.17 -21.98 -3.04
N ILE A 205 1.97 -20.86 -2.37
CA ILE A 205 2.78 -20.45 -1.23
C ILE A 205 2.38 -21.30 -0.03
N VAL A 206 3.35 -21.92 0.64
CA VAL A 206 3.12 -22.66 1.89
C VAL A 206 2.69 -21.69 2.99
N GLU A 207 1.79 -22.13 3.87
CA GLU A 207 1.18 -21.23 4.86
C GLU A 207 2.19 -20.61 5.83
N SER A 208 3.21 -21.36 6.21
CA SER A 208 4.28 -20.90 7.09
C SER A 208 5.12 -19.75 6.50
N LYS A 209 5.16 -19.60 5.17
CA LYS A 209 5.85 -18.51 4.47
C LYS A 209 4.95 -17.34 4.09
N PHE A 210 3.65 -17.37 4.40
CA PHE A 210 2.72 -16.29 4.08
C PHE A 210 2.29 -15.55 5.34
N TYR A 211 2.35 -14.21 5.31
CA TYR A 211 2.10 -13.39 6.49
C TYR A 211 0.71 -12.76 6.49
N TYR A 212 -0.02 -12.94 7.58
CA TYR A 212 -1.33 -12.34 7.82
C TYR A 212 -1.23 -11.36 9.00
N CYS A 213 -1.76 -10.15 8.84
CA CYS A 213 -1.75 -9.08 9.85
C CYS A 213 -2.94 -8.15 9.68
N LEU A 214 -4.18 -8.70 9.60
CA LEU A 214 -5.37 -7.89 9.35
C LEU A 214 -6.43 -8.01 10.46
N GLU A 215 -6.25 -8.92 11.41
CA GLU A 215 -7.30 -9.25 12.40
C GLU A 215 -7.68 -8.06 13.31
N ASN A 216 -6.71 -7.22 13.65
CA ASN A 216 -6.93 -6.10 14.58
C ASN A 216 -7.07 -4.74 13.88
N VAL A 217 -6.69 -4.63 12.59
CA VAL A 217 -6.58 -3.34 11.89
C VAL A 217 -7.37 -3.30 10.59
N GLY A 218 -7.75 -4.46 10.04
CA GLY A 218 -8.41 -4.56 8.74
C GLY A 218 -7.49 -4.13 7.58
N ASN A 219 -8.12 -3.69 6.49
CA ASN A 219 -7.43 -3.15 5.33
C ASN A 219 -7.14 -1.66 5.54
N THR A 220 -5.93 -1.33 5.93
CA THR A 220 -5.41 0.04 6.10
C THR A 220 -4.77 0.60 4.82
N VAL A 221 -5.16 0.08 3.66
CA VAL A 221 -4.79 0.54 2.32
C VAL A 221 -3.26 0.58 2.10
N SER A 222 -2.66 1.77 1.95
CA SER A 222 -1.21 1.93 1.76
C SER A 222 -0.37 1.50 2.98
N SER A 223 -0.96 1.51 4.18
CA SER A 223 -0.29 1.16 5.42
C SER A 223 -0.28 -0.34 5.74
N THR A 224 -0.99 -1.18 4.98
CA THR A 224 -1.12 -2.62 5.28
C THR A 224 0.20 -3.37 5.29
N ILE A 225 1.03 -3.17 4.27
CA ILE A 225 2.34 -3.84 4.14
C ILE A 225 3.31 -3.39 5.25
N PRO A 226 3.55 -2.09 5.49
CA PRO A 226 4.48 -1.67 6.52
C PRO A 226 4.02 -2.03 7.94
N ILE A 227 2.71 -2.04 8.23
CA ILE A 227 2.18 -2.55 9.50
C ILE A 227 2.48 -4.04 9.64
N ALA A 228 2.25 -4.83 8.57
CA ALA A 228 2.56 -6.25 8.55
C ALA A 228 4.06 -6.52 8.73
N LEU A 229 4.95 -5.73 8.10
CA LEU A 229 6.40 -5.83 8.29
C LEU A 229 6.82 -5.52 9.72
N SER A 230 6.26 -4.46 10.32
CA SER A 230 6.53 -4.12 11.73
C SER A 230 6.10 -5.24 12.68
N GLN A 231 4.96 -5.91 12.40
CA GLN A 231 4.54 -7.04 13.20
C GLN A 231 5.40 -8.28 12.93
N ALA A 232 5.76 -8.56 11.66
CA ALA A 232 6.67 -9.66 11.32
C ALA A 232 8.04 -9.52 11.99
N GLN A 233 8.53 -8.29 12.17
CA GLN A 233 9.76 -8.03 12.93
C GLN A 233 9.61 -8.40 14.41
N LYS A 234 8.49 -8.04 15.05
CA LYS A 234 8.18 -8.41 16.44
C LYS A 234 8.03 -9.93 16.61
N ASP A 235 7.53 -10.62 15.59
CA ASP A 235 7.37 -12.07 15.56
C ASP A 235 8.65 -12.82 15.17
N ASN A 236 9.80 -12.12 15.04
CA ASN A 236 11.09 -12.66 14.60
C ASN A 236 11.03 -13.33 13.20
N ARG A 237 10.16 -12.82 12.32
CA ARG A 237 9.99 -13.29 10.94
C ARG A 237 10.56 -12.36 9.88
N PHE A 238 11.17 -11.25 10.28
CA PHE A 238 11.80 -10.28 9.38
C PHE A 238 13.26 -10.68 9.12
N HIS A 239 13.46 -11.70 8.27
CA HIS A 239 14.78 -12.22 7.90
C HIS A 239 14.76 -12.88 6.51
N GLY A 240 15.95 -13.06 5.90
CA GLY A 240 16.10 -13.68 4.60
C GLY A 240 15.50 -12.85 3.46
N ASN A 241 14.96 -13.49 2.44
CA ASN A 241 14.33 -12.83 1.30
C ASN A 241 12.83 -12.67 1.54
N ILE A 242 12.38 -11.44 1.70
CA ILE A 242 10.96 -11.10 1.91
C ILE A 242 10.39 -10.50 0.63
N LEU A 243 9.38 -11.14 0.04
CA LEU A 243 8.67 -10.61 -1.12
C LEU A 243 7.48 -9.78 -0.66
N LEU A 244 7.48 -8.49 -1.05
CA LEU A 244 6.34 -7.60 -0.87
C LEU A 244 5.53 -7.53 -2.15
N ALA A 245 4.19 -7.56 -2.05
CA ALA A 245 3.27 -7.34 -3.17
C ALA A 245 2.11 -6.45 -2.75
N GLY A 246 2.06 -5.23 -3.30
CA GLY A 246 0.96 -4.28 -3.16
C GLY A 246 0.14 -4.23 -4.45
N PHE A 247 -1.20 -4.24 -4.35
CA PHE A 247 -2.08 -4.24 -5.52
C PHE A 247 -3.48 -3.75 -5.14
N GLY A 248 -4.13 -3.02 -6.02
CA GLY A 248 -5.47 -2.50 -5.78
C GLY A 248 -5.89 -1.38 -6.73
N VAL A 249 -6.45 -0.33 -6.12
CA VAL A 249 -7.02 0.83 -6.83
C VAL A 249 -6.09 1.37 -7.91
N GLY A 250 -6.69 1.68 -9.07
CA GLY A 250 -5.98 2.23 -10.22
C GLY A 250 -6.47 1.64 -11.56
N TYR A 251 -6.30 0.37 -11.93
CA TYR A 251 -5.53 -0.58 -11.10
C TYR A 251 -4.05 -0.24 -11.05
N SER A 252 -3.43 -0.58 -9.93
CA SER A 252 -2.00 -0.38 -9.74
C SER A 252 -1.45 -1.54 -8.90
N TRP A 253 -0.26 -2.04 -9.26
CA TRP A 253 0.41 -3.09 -8.50
C TRP A 253 1.91 -2.91 -8.50
N GLY A 254 2.56 -3.47 -7.48
CA GLY A 254 4.00 -3.44 -7.36
C GLY A 254 4.52 -4.56 -6.47
N GLY A 255 5.68 -5.10 -6.85
CA GLY A 255 6.42 -6.11 -6.10
C GLY A 255 7.87 -5.70 -5.91
N VAL A 256 8.47 -6.11 -4.81
CA VAL A 256 9.88 -5.91 -4.49
C VAL A 256 10.36 -6.97 -3.53
N ILE A 257 11.64 -7.31 -3.60
CA ILE A 257 12.32 -8.15 -2.60
C ILE A 257 13.04 -7.25 -1.59
N LEU A 258 12.86 -7.55 -0.31
CA LEU A 258 13.76 -7.08 0.76
C LEU A 258 14.72 -8.20 1.11
N LYS A 259 16.05 -7.95 1.02
CA LYS A 259 17.09 -8.88 1.44
C LYS A 259 17.54 -8.49 2.84
N CYS A 260 17.09 -9.26 3.82
CA CYS A 260 17.42 -9.03 5.23
C CYS A 260 18.60 -9.91 5.64
N GLY A 261 19.42 -9.43 6.60
CA GLY A 261 20.46 -10.26 7.20
C GLY A 261 19.87 -11.54 7.80
N LYS A 262 20.61 -12.65 7.74
CA LYS A 262 20.22 -13.87 8.49
C LYS A 262 20.31 -13.57 9.97
N ILE A 263 19.31 -13.96 10.74
CA ILE A 263 19.40 -13.95 12.20
C ILE A 263 20.52 -14.95 12.55
N SER A 264 21.62 -14.41 13.11
CA SER A 264 22.75 -15.22 13.61
C SER A 264 22.37 -15.98 14.89
#